data_0daa4bfedb927f6c6b28ad730e84b620
#
_entry.id   0daa4bfedb927f6c6b28ad730e84b620
#
_cell.length_a   1.000
_cell.length_b   1.000
_cell.length_c   1.000
_cell.angle_alpha   90.00
_cell.angle_beta   90.00
_cell.angle_gamma   90.00
#
_symmetry.space_group_name_H-M   'P 1'
#
loop_
_entity.id
_entity.type
_entity.pdbx_description
1 polymer ?
#
loop_
_entity_poly.entity_id
_entity_poly.type
_entity_poly.pdbx_seq_one_letter_code
_entity_poly.pdbx_strand_id
1 'polypeptide(L)'
;NPLRLNWIIEQAAGISGKRILDVGCGGGILAESMARRGASVLGVDMGAAPLAVGRLHAEQHNISNIEYRQVVVEQLAAEQPASFDVVTCMEMLEHVPDPASIVRACMTLVKPGGQVFFSTINRNPKSYLFAIIGAEYVLRMLPRGTHDYAKFIRPSELASYIREAGLILDEAIGLHYNPITKHYWLAANVDVNYMLSTRKPQQ
;
A
#
# COMPACT_ATOMS: atom_id res chain seq x y z
N ASN A 1 -4.85 8.59 6.43
CA ASN A 1 -5.52 7.63 5.55
C ASN A 1 -6.47 8.27 4.50
N PRO A 2 -7.28 9.31 4.80
CA PRO A 2 -8.22 9.87 3.81
C PRO A 2 -7.56 10.31 2.50
N LEU A 3 -6.38 10.90 2.52
CA LEU A 3 -5.67 11.36 1.32
C LEU A 3 -5.28 10.19 0.41
N ARG A 4 -4.73 9.10 0.98
CA ARG A 4 -4.41 7.88 0.23
C ARG A 4 -5.64 7.28 -0.42
N LEU A 5 -6.70 7.11 0.36
CA LEU A 5 -7.96 6.55 -0.12
C LEU A 5 -8.56 7.39 -1.25
N ASN A 6 -8.64 8.70 -1.08
CA ASN A 6 -9.22 9.59 -2.10
C ASN A 6 -8.39 9.55 -3.40
N TRP A 7 -7.06 9.56 -3.29
CA TRP A 7 -6.20 9.45 -4.46
C TRP A 7 -6.36 8.08 -5.17
N ILE A 8 -6.43 6.95 -4.41
CA ILE A 8 -6.70 5.63 -4.99
C ILE A 8 -8.06 5.63 -5.72
N ILE A 9 -9.10 6.21 -5.12
CA ILE A 9 -10.43 6.28 -5.72
C ILE A 9 -10.42 7.09 -7.03
N GLU A 10 -9.71 8.22 -7.02
CA GLU A 10 -9.57 9.09 -8.20
C GLU A 10 -8.83 8.36 -9.33
N GLN A 11 -7.66 7.80 -9.03
CA GLN A 11 -6.85 7.05 -10.01
C GLN A 11 -7.59 5.83 -10.55
N ALA A 12 -8.34 5.14 -9.70
CA ALA A 12 -9.12 3.97 -10.08
C ALA A 12 -10.47 4.32 -10.77
N ALA A 13 -10.77 5.58 -11.04
CA ALA A 13 -12.06 6.01 -11.57
C ALA A 13 -13.25 5.44 -10.77
N GLY A 14 -13.16 5.47 -9.44
CA GLY A 14 -14.11 4.86 -8.52
C GLY A 14 -13.75 3.42 -8.13
N ILE A 15 -14.22 3.00 -6.94
CA ILE A 15 -13.96 1.65 -6.39
C ILE A 15 -15.22 0.88 -6.01
N SER A 16 -16.39 1.50 -6.07
CA SER A 16 -17.65 0.83 -5.75
C SER A 16 -17.91 -0.34 -6.70
N GLY A 17 -18.27 -1.49 -6.14
CA GLY A 17 -18.48 -2.73 -6.89
C GLY A 17 -17.21 -3.43 -7.37
N LYS A 18 -16.03 -2.85 -7.18
CA LYS A 18 -14.76 -3.49 -7.55
C LYS A 18 -14.32 -4.51 -6.50
N ARG A 19 -13.65 -5.56 -6.95
CA ARG A 19 -12.95 -6.52 -6.10
C ARG A 19 -11.51 -6.05 -5.87
N ILE A 20 -11.18 -5.76 -4.62
CA ILE A 20 -9.89 -5.15 -4.24
C ILE A 20 -9.11 -6.08 -3.32
N LEU A 21 -7.79 -6.17 -3.54
CA LEU A 21 -6.84 -6.81 -2.64
C LEU A 21 -6.01 -5.74 -1.93
N ASP A 22 -5.91 -5.81 -0.60
CA ASP A 22 -5.01 -4.99 0.21
C ASP A 22 -3.89 -5.86 0.77
N VAL A 23 -2.68 -5.73 0.21
CA VAL A 23 -1.48 -6.52 0.54
C VAL A 23 -0.72 -5.84 1.68
N GLY A 24 -0.45 -6.59 2.75
CA GLY A 24 0.12 -6.02 3.97
C GLY A 24 -0.89 -5.12 4.69
N CYS A 25 -2.16 -5.55 4.76
CA CYS A 25 -3.26 -4.72 5.26
C CYS A 25 -3.17 -4.37 6.74
N GLY A 26 -2.30 -5.05 7.52
CA GLY A 26 -2.20 -4.86 8.96
C GLY A 26 -3.54 -5.02 9.67
N GLY A 27 -3.92 -4.03 10.46
CA GLY A 27 -5.23 -3.97 11.15
C GLY A 27 -6.40 -3.49 10.29
N GLY A 28 -6.23 -3.38 8.96
CA GLY A 28 -7.33 -3.16 8.02
C GLY A 28 -7.79 -1.71 7.81
N ILE A 29 -7.04 -0.71 8.25
CA ILE A 29 -7.48 0.71 8.19
C ILE A 29 -7.82 1.15 6.75
N LEU A 30 -7.01 0.78 5.75
CA LEU A 30 -7.28 1.10 4.35
C LEU A 30 -8.34 0.16 3.78
N ALA A 31 -8.23 -1.14 4.05
CA ALA A 31 -9.15 -2.17 3.61
C ALA A 31 -10.61 -1.85 4.01
N GLU A 32 -10.86 -1.51 5.28
CA GLU A 32 -12.18 -1.08 5.74
C GLU A 32 -12.65 0.21 5.08
N SER A 33 -11.74 1.16 4.92
CA SER A 33 -12.07 2.43 4.27
C SER A 33 -12.53 2.24 2.81
N MET A 34 -11.95 1.27 2.10
CA MET A 34 -12.37 0.86 0.75
C MET A 34 -13.70 0.08 0.78
N ALA A 35 -13.87 -0.83 1.73
CA ALA A 35 -15.11 -1.59 1.90
C ALA A 35 -16.31 -0.65 2.19
N ARG A 36 -16.15 0.35 3.06
CA ARG A 36 -17.16 1.39 3.34
C ARG A 36 -17.52 2.24 2.11
N ARG A 37 -16.67 2.25 1.07
CA ARG A 37 -16.94 2.91 -0.23
C ARG A 37 -17.50 1.96 -1.27
N GLY A 38 -17.98 0.77 -0.85
CA GLY A 38 -18.70 -0.18 -1.68
C GLY A 38 -17.82 -1.16 -2.46
N ALA A 39 -16.52 -1.25 -2.18
CA ALA A 39 -15.65 -2.29 -2.72
C ALA A 39 -15.88 -3.63 -1.98
N SER A 40 -15.66 -4.76 -2.66
CA SER A 40 -15.46 -6.07 -2.02
C SER A 40 -13.96 -6.26 -1.78
N VAL A 41 -13.54 -6.32 -0.52
CA VAL A 41 -12.12 -6.24 -0.15
C VAL A 41 -11.63 -7.57 0.45
N LEU A 42 -10.48 -8.04 -0.01
CA LEU A 42 -9.67 -9.05 0.65
C LEU A 42 -8.43 -8.35 1.24
N GLY A 43 -8.28 -8.35 2.55
CA GLY A 43 -7.06 -7.91 3.23
C GLY A 43 -6.17 -9.10 3.54
N VAL A 44 -4.89 -9.04 3.17
CA VAL A 44 -3.92 -10.09 3.49
C VAL A 44 -2.72 -9.53 4.24
N ASP A 45 -2.27 -10.30 5.23
CA ASP A 45 -1.09 -9.97 6.04
C ASP A 45 -0.48 -11.26 6.61
N MET A 46 0.79 -11.21 7.00
CA MET A 46 1.46 -12.31 7.70
C MET A 46 1.22 -12.30 9.20
N GLY A 47 0.86 -11.16 9.77
CA GLY A 47 0.63 -10.95 11.19
C GLY A 47 -0.76 -11.42 11.62
N ALA A 48 -0.86 -12.50 12.39
CA ALA A 48 -2.14 -12.97 12.93
C ALA A 48 -2.81 -11.95 13.85
N ALA A 49 -2.03 -11.26 14.68
CA ALA A 49 -2.56 -10.28 15.63
C ALA A 49 -3.18 -9.04 14.96
N PRO A 50 -2.53 -8.37 13.98
CA PRO A 50 -3.17 -7.30 13.22
C PRO A 50 -4.46 -7.74 12.52
N LEU A 51 -4.46 -8.92 11.88
CA LEU A 51 -5.65 -9.45 11.22
C LEU A 51 -6.80 -9.73 12.20
N ALA A 52 -6.51 -10.19 13.41
CA ALA A 52 -7.52 -10.38 14.45
C ALA A 52 -8.17 -9.05 14.84
N VAL A 53 -7.37 -7.97 14.97
CA VAL A 53 -7.87 -6.62 15.22
C VAL A 53 -8.76 -6.15 14.06
N GLY A 54 -8.34 -6.34 12.81
CA GLY A 54 -9.12 -5.98 11.63
C GLY A 54 -10.48 -6.70 11.58
N ARG A 55 -10.52 -8.02 11.86
CA ARG A 55 -11.78 -8.79 11.92
C ARG A 55 -12.71 -8.26 12.99
N LEU A 56 -12.20 -8.06 14.22
CA LEU A 56 -12.98 -7.54 15.33
C LEU A 56 -13.58 -6.17 15.01
N HIS A 57 -12.77 -5.28 14.42
CA HIS A 57 -13.22 -3.95 14.05
C HIS A 57 -14.27 -3.98 12.94
N ALA A 58 -14.11 -4.83 11.92
CA ALA A 58 -15.09 -5.02 10.87
C ALA A 58 -16.44 -5.54 11.42
N GLU A 59 -16.40 -6.52 12.34
CA GLU A 59 -17.59 -7.03 13.03
C GLU A 59 -18.29 -5.95 13.85
N GLN A 60 -17.55 -5.19 14.67
CA GLN A 60 -18.10 -4.10 15.49
C GLN A 60 -18.79 -3.01 14.67
N HIS A 61 -18.35 -2.80 13.44
CA HIS A 61 -18.90 -1.79 12.53
C HIS A 61 -19.84 -2.36 11.46
N ASN A 62 -20.19 -3.65 11.53
CA ASN A 62 -21.07 -4.33 10.58
C ASN A 62 -20.59 -4.21 9.12
N ILE A 63 -19.29 -4.31 8.87
CA ILE A 63 -18.70 -4.28 7.53
C ILE A 63 -18.62 -5.72 7.01
N SER A 64 -19.57 -6.11 6.16
CA SER A 64 -19.72 -7.49 5.67
C SER A 64 -19.01 -7.77 4.34
N ASN A 65 -18.55 -6.74 3.64
CA ASN A 65 -17.90 -6.82 2.33
C ASN A 65 -16.37 -6.78 2.42
N ILE A 66 -15.83 -7.24 3.54
CA ILE A 66 -14.39 -7.39 3.78
C ILE A 66 -14.08 -8.77 4.35
N GLU A 67 -13.00 -9.38 3.85
CA GLU A 67 -12.42 -10.61 4.36
C GLU A 67 -10.95 -10.38 4.72
N TYR A 68 -10.46 -11.03 5.77
CA TYR A 68 -9.06 -11.01 6.18
C TYR A 68 -8.46 -12.40 6.16
N ARG A 69 -7.33 -12.56 5.48
CA ARG A 69 -6.65 -13.85 5.33
C ARG A 69 -5.17 -13.74 5.69
N GLN A 70 -4.68 -14.68 6.51
CA GLN A 70 -3.25 -14.82 6.79
C GLN A 70 -2.62 -15.68 5.68
N VAL A 71 -1.89 -15.06 4.78
CA VAL A 71 -1.25 -15.72 3.63
C VAL A 71 -0.14 -14.83 3.06
N VAL A 72 0.94 -15.44 2.56
CA VAL A 72 1.94 -14.72 1.76
C VAL A 72 1.36 -14.40 0.38
N VAL A 73 1.62 -13.20 -0.11
CA VAL A 73 1.02 -12.73 -1.35
C VAL A 73 1.42 -13.56 -2.58
N GLU A 74 2.63 -14.13 -2.59
CA GLU A 74 3.10 -15.02 -3.66
C GLU A 74 2.28 -16.32 -3.73
N GLN A 75 1.90 -16.87 -2.57
CA GLN A 75 1.01 -18.02 -2.53
C GLN A 75 -0.38 -17.64 -3.07
N LEU A 76 -0.91 -16.51 -2.63
CA LEU A 76 -2.20 -16.02 -3.14
C LEU A 76 -2.17 -15.79 -4.65
N ALA A 77 -1.04 -15.31 -5.19
CA ALA A 77 -0.86 -15.11 -6.63
C ALA A 77 -0.95 -16.42 -7.44
N ALA A 78 -0.47 -17.51 -6.85
CA ALA A 78 -0.64 -18.84 -7.46
C ALA A 78 -2.09 -19.36 -7.37
N GLU A 79 -2.81 -19.03 -6.29
CA GLU A 79 -4.18 -19.47 -6.06
C GLU A 79 -5.23 -18.69 -6.86
N GLN A 80 -5.04 -17.38 -7.01
CA GLN A 80 -6.04 -16.46 -7.55
C GLN A 80 -5.47 -15.48 -8.60
N PRO A 81 -4.81 -15.95 -9.68
CA PRO A 81 -4.28 -15.04 -10.69
C PRO A 81 -5.41 -14.23 -11.35
N ALA A 82 -5.12 -12.99 -11.74
CA ALA A 82 -6.03 -12.10 -12.46
C ALA A 82 -7.43 -11.99 -11.84
N SER A 83 -7.51 -11.92 -10.51
CA SER A 83 -8.77 -11.97 -9.76
C SER A 83 -9.25 -10.63 -9.23
N PHE A 84 -8.41 -9.61 -9.18
CA PHE A 84 -8.72 -8.32 -8.55
C PHE A 84 -8.72 -7.18 -9.57
N ASP A 85 -9.68 -6.28 -9.45
CA ASP A 85 -9.76 -5.07 -10.28
C ASP A 85 -8.71 -4.04 -9.84
N VAL A 86 -8.43 -4.02 -8.53
CA VAL A 86 -7.43 -3.14 -7.91
C VAL A 86 -6.64 -3.94 -6.88
N VAL A 87 -5.33 -3.68 -6.81
CA VAL A 87 -4.44 -4.18 -5.74
C VAL A 87 -3.76 -2.99 -5.07
N THR A 88 -3.79 -2.94 -3.75
CA THR A 88 -3.04 -1.96 -2.93
C THR A 88 -1.94 -2.67 -2.17
N CYS A 89 -0.74 -2.08 -2.11
CA CYS A 89 0.40 -2.52 -1.33
C CYS A 89 1.07 -1.27 -0.73
N MET A 90 0.59 -0.87 0.44
CA MET A 90 0.89 0.44 1.02
C MET A 90 1.75 0.28 2.28
N GLU A 91 2.94 0.93 2.31
CA GLU A 91 3.87 0.92 3.45
C GLU A 91 4.29 -0.52 3.88
N MET A 92 4.54 -1.39 2.92
CA MET A 92 4.84 -2.80 3.18
C MET A 92 6.17 -3.23 2.55
N LEU A 93 6.54 -2.66 1.42
CA LEU A 93 7.70 -3.08 0.63
C LEU A 93 9.03 -2.92 1.37
N GLU A 94 9.16 -1.94 2.25
CA GLU A 94 10.32 -1.71 3.12
C GLU A 94 10.47 -2.76 4.24
N HIS A 95 9.47 -3.60 4.45
CA HIS A 95 9.48 -4.61 5.51
C HIS A 95 9.77 -6.03 5.00
N VAL A 96 9.87 -6.22 3.69
CA VAL A 96 10.10 -7.53 3.07
C VAL A 96 11.54 -7.69 2.56
N PRO A 97 12.04 -8.93 2.50
CA PRO A 97 13.40 -9.20 2.00
C PRO A 97 13.54 -9.04 0.47
N ASP A 98 12.48 -9.31 -0.29
CA ASP A 98 12.44 -9.18 -1.77
C ASP A 98 11.20 -8.37 -2.22
N PRO A 99 11.30 -7.03 -2.28
CA PRO A 99 10.21 -6.18 -2.78
C PRO A 99 9.82 -6.48 -4.23
N ALA A 100 10.77 -6.90 -5.07
CA ALA A 100 10.48 -7.21 -6.46
C ALA A 100 9.57 -8.44 -6.60
N SER A 101 9.70 -9.45 -5.71
CA SER A 101 8.78 -10.60 -5.65
C SER A 101 7.35 -10.16 -5.36
N ILE A 102 7.18 -9.24 -4.40
CA ILE A 102 5.85 -8.70 -4.06
C ILE A 102 5.23 -7.96 -5.25
N VAL A 103 6.01 -7.13 -5.95
CA VAL A 103 5.53 -6.41 -7.15
C VAL A 103 5.08 -7.39 -8.24
N ARG A 104 5.85 -8.47 -8.48
CA ARG A 104 5.47 -9.54 -9.43
C ARG A 104 4.19 -10.26 -9.00
N ALA A 105 4.04 -10.55 -7.71
CA ALA A 105 2.82 -11.17 -7.18
C ALA A 105 1.59 -10.25 -7.37
N CYS A 106 1.71 -8.96 -7.07
CA CYS A 106 0.65 -7.98 -7.31
C CYS A 106 0.24 -7.92 -8.80
N MET A 107 1.23 -7.94 -9.72
CA MET A 107 0.96 -7.98 -11.16
C MET A 107 0.22 -9.26 -11.58
N THR A 108 0.55 -10.40 -10.97
CA THR A 108 -0.13 -11.67 -11.25
C THR A 108 -1.59 -11.63 -10.77
N LEU A 109 -1.84 -11.05 -9.60
CA LEU A 109 -3.15 -10.98 -8.95
C LEU A 109 -4.13 -10.02 -9.63
N VAL A 110 -3.62 -8.91 -10.19
CA VAL A 110 -4.46 -7.91 -10.84
C VAL A 110 -4.92 -8.39 -12.22
N LYS A 111 -6.17 -8.09 -12.56
CA LYS A 111 -6.75 -8.36 -13.89
C LYS A 111 -6.04 -7.55 -14.99
N PRO A 112 -6.05 -8.00 -16.25
CA PRO A 112 -5.70 -7.14 -17.39
C PRO A 112 -6.51 -5.84 -17.35
N GLY A 113 -5.86 -4.69 -17.54
CA GLY A 113 -6.46 -3.36 -17.41
C GLY A 113 -6.70 -2.88 -15.97
N GLY A 114 -6.52 -3.75 -14.97
CA GLY A 114 -6.62 -3.39 -13.55
C GLY A 114 -5.41 -2.61 -13.05
N GLN A 115 -5.52 -2.03 -11.86
CA GLN A 115 -4.53 -1.11 -11.29
C GLN A 115 -3.87 -1.65 -10.04
N VAL A 116 -2.60 -1.29 -9.86
CA VAL A 116 -1.85 -1.60 -8.64
C VAL A 116 -1.29 -0.30 -8.08
N PHE A 117 -1.50 -0.10 -6.78
CA PHE A 117 -1.01 1.05 -6.04
C PHE A 117 0.06 0.61 -5.04
N PHE A 118 1.19 1.30 -5.06
CA PHE A 118 2.28 1.09 -4.13
C PHE A 118 2.56 2.34 -3.31
N SER A 119 2.97 2.21 -2.06
CA SER A 119 3.61 3.28 -1.31
C SER A 119 4.76 2.76 -0.46
N THR A 120 5.76 3.59 -0.28
CA THR A 120 6.90 3.32 0.60
C THR A 120 7.68 4.61 0.90
N ILE A 121 8.75 4.49 1.68
CA ILE A 121 9.64 5.59 2.06
C ILE A 121 10.84 5.63 1.13
N ASN A 122 11.16 6.83 0.63
CA ASN A 122 12.29 7.06 -0.25
C ASN A 122 13.63 6.94 0.50
N ARG A 123 14.63 6.28 -0.07
CA ARG A 123 15.98 6.17 0.48
C ARG A 123 16.84 7.37 0.11
N ASN A 124 16.78 8.43 0.92
CA ASN A 124 17.64 9.62 0.80
C ASN A 124 17.91 10.26 2.18
N PRO A 125 18.88 11.20 2.30
CA PRO A 125 19.20 11.83 3.57
C PRO A 125 18.03 12.60 4.21
N LYS A 126 17.11 13.14 3.40
CA LYS A 126 15.95 13.87 3.88
C LYS A 126 14.96 12.94 4.55
N SER A 127 14.65 11.77 3.94
CA SER A 127 13.78 10.78 4.54
C SER A 127 14.39 10.17 5.81
N TYR A 128 15.71 9.96 5.84
CA TYR A 128 16.41 9.55 7.05
C TYR A 128 16.17 10.55 8.21
N LEU A 129 16.36 11.85 7.93
CA LEU A 129 16.17 12.88 8.93
C LEU A 129 14.70 12.95 9.43
N PHE A 130 13.73 12.87 8.52
CA PHE A 130 12.33 13.03 8.89
C PHE A 130 11.69 11.74 9.41
N ALA A 131 11.90 10.59 8.78
CA ALA A 131 11.27 9.34 9.16
C ALA A 131 11.94 8.70 10.39
N ILE A 132 13.26 8.71 10.48
CA ILE A 132 13.99 8.08 11.58
C ILE A 132 14.25 9.09 12.71
N ILE A 133 15.01 10.15 12.45
CA ILE A 133 15.37 11.10 13.51
C ILE A 133 14.14 11.86 14.00
N GLY A 134 13.32 12.38 13.06
CA GLY A 134 12.15 13.16 13.42
C GLY A 134 11.07 12.32 14.11
N ALA A 135 10.59 11.27 13.48
CA ALA A 135 9.46 10.49 13.98
C ALA A 135 9.81 9.59 15.16
N GLU A 136 10.98 8.93 15.16
CA GLU A 136 11.36 7.97 16.19
C GLU A 136 12.05 8.61 17.40
N TYR A 137 12.97 9.56 17.17
CA TYR A 137 13.81 10.11 18.25
C TYR A 137 13.32 11.44 18.80
N VAL A 138 12.88 12.38 17.95
CA VAL A 138 12.47 13.73 18.38
C VAL A 138 11.01 13.75 18.77
N LEU A 139 10.11 13.35 17.86
CA LEU A 139 8.65 13.42 18.10
C LEU A 139 8.12 12.21 18.86
N ARG A 140 8.87 11.10 18.92
CA ARG A 140 8.47 9.83 19.56
C ARG A 140 7.09 9.34 19.09
N MET A 141 6.77 9.57 17.83
CA MET A 141 5.52 9.14 17.21
C MET A 141 5.51 7.65 16.93
N LEU A 142 6.70 7.05 16.77
CA LEU A 142 6.92 5.63 16.51
C LEU A 142 7.97 5.06 17.47
N PRO A 143 7.93 3.76 17.80
CA PRO A 143 8.98 3.09 18.53
C PRO A 143 10.34 3.22 17.84
N ARG A 144 11.42 3.26 18.61
CA ARG A 144 12.78 3.29 18.06
C ARG A 144 13.08 1.99 17.31
N GLY A 145 13.71 2.10 16.13
CA GLY A 145 14.05 0.97 15.28
C GLY A 145 12.89 0.45 14.44
N THR A 146 11.80 1.23 14.31
CA THR A 146 10.68 0.89 13.41
C THR A 146 11.13 0.90 11.94
N HIS A 147 12.08 1.77 11.58
CA HIS A 147 12.55 1.90 10.21
C HIS A 147 14.05 1.58 10.10
N ASP A 148 14.38 0.71 9.17
CA ASP A 148 15.76 0.44 8.71
C ASP A 148 15.99 1.20 7.40
N TYR A 149 16.86 2.21 7.43
CA TYR A 149 17.16 3.04 6.26
C TYR A 149 17.65 2.24 5.05
N ALA A 150 18.36 1.13 5.28
CA ALA A 150 18.83 0.26 4.20
C ALA A 150 17.68 -0.39 3.40
N LYS A 151 16.52 -0.52 4.00
CA LYS A 151 15.31 -1.10 3.39
C LYS A 151 14.41 -0.08 2.70
N PHE A 152 14.69 1.22 2.83
CA PHE A 152 13.96 2.24 2.08
C PHE A 152 14.22 2.08 0.59
N ILE A 153 13.22 2.35 -0.24
CA ILE A 153 13.25 2.09 -1.67
C ILE A 153 13.21 3.42 -2.44
N ARG A 154 14.17 3.63 -3.33
CA ARG A 154 14.15 4.82 -4.19
C ARG A 154 13.02 4.71 -5.21
N PRO A 155 12.38 5.84 -5.60
CA PRO A 155 11.37 5.82 -6.67
C PRO A 155 11.84 5.14 -7.96
N SER A 156 13.12 5.33 -8.33
CA SER A 156 13.71 4.70 -9.52
C SER A 156 13.86 3.17 -9.39
N GLU A 157 14.14 2.66 -8.18
CA GLU A 157 14.24 1.22 -7.92
C GLU A 157 12.84 0.58 -8.00
N LEU A 158 11.85 1.17 -7.35
CA LEU A 158 10.46 0.67 -7.44
C LEU A 158 9.92 0.75 -8.86
N ALA A 159 10.22 1.83 -9.60
CA ALA A 159 9.88 1.95 -11.01
C ALA A 159 10.56 0.87 -11.89
N SER A 160 11.77 0.40 -11.52
CA SER A 160 12.41 -0.74 -12.20
C SER A 160 11.66 -2.04 -11.93
N TYR A 161 11.32 -2.33 -10.67
CA TYR A 161 10.54 -3.52 -10.31
C TYR A 161 9.18 -3.55 -11.01
N ILE A 162 8.50 -2.39 -11.12
CA ILE A 162 7.23 -2.22 -11.82
C ILE A 162 7.39 -2.58 -13.31
N ARG A 163 8.40 -2.03 -13.99
CA ARG A 163 8.65 -2.32 -15.41
C ARG A 163 9.05 -3.77 -15.65
N GLU A 164 9.91 -4.33 -14.81
CA GLU A 164 10.35 -5.73 -14.88
C GLU A 164 9.19 -6.70 -14.66
N ALA A 165 8.22 -6.35 -13.82
CA ALA A 165 7.00 -7.11 -13.64
C ALA A 165 5.99 -6.97 -14.81
N GLY A 166 6.20 -6.04 -15.75
CA GLY A 166 5.29 -5.81 -16.87
C GLY A 166 4.13 -4.86 -16.56
N LEU A 167 4.19 -4.11 -15.46
CA LEU A 167 3.26 -3.04 -15.14
C LEU A 167 3.70 -1.72 -15.79
N ILE A 168 2.72 -0.89 -16.13
CA ILE A 168 2.94 0.47 -16.65
C ILE A 168 2.78 1.44 -15.49
N LEU A 169 3.77 2.29 -15.25
CA LEU A 169 3.69 3.37 -14.27
C LEU A 169 2.88 4.53 -14.85
N ASP A 170 1.79 4.92 -14.20
CA ASP A 170 0.91 6.01 -14.62
C ASP A 170 1.23 7.32 -13.88
N GLU A 171 1.38 7.28 -12.56
CA GLU A 171 1.63 8.48 -11.74
C GLU A 171 2.52 8.18 -10.54
N ALA A 172 3.29 9.19 -10.14
CA ALA A 172 4.04 9.21 -8.89
C ALA A 172 3.72 10.50 -8.11
N ILE A 173 3.36 10.36 -6.83
CA ILE A 173 3.01 11.49 -5.97
C ILE A 173 3.60 11.32 -4.57
N GLY A 174 4.03 12.42 -3.96
CA GLY A 174 4.53 12.43 -2.58
C GLY A 174 3.41 12.68 -1.57
N LEU A 175 3.47 11.98 -0.45
CA LEU A 175 2.66 12.24 0.73
C LEU A 175 3.50 13.00 1.75
N HIS A 176 3.09 14.21 2.07
CA HIS A 176 3.81 15.13 2.96
C HIS A 176 3.07 15.31 4.28
N TYR A 177 3.84 15.58 5.32
CA TYR A 177 3.33 15.87 6.66
C TYR A 177 4.10 17.02 7.29
N ASN A 178 3.38 18.00 7.82
CA ASN A 178 3.95 19.05 8.65
C ASN A 178 3.67 18.74 10.13
N PRO A 179 4.69 18.42 10.95
CA PRO A 179 4.50 18.03 12.34
C PRO A 179 4.03 19.19 13.24
N ILE A 180 4.27 20.45 12.84
CA ILE A 180 3.85 21.64 13.62
C ILE A 180 2.35 21.87 13.44
N THR A 181 1.88 21.88 12.19
CA THR A 181 0.46 22.13 11.85
C THR A 181 -0.37 20.88 11.85
N LYS A 182 0.25 19.68 11.95
CA LYS A 182 -0.38 18.36 11.83
C LYS A 182 -1.16 18.18 10.52
N HIS A 183 -0.74 18.88 9.47
CA HIS A 183 -1.38 18.86 8.17
C HIS A 183 -0.69 17.89 7.23
N TYR A 184 -1.48 17.09 6.50
CA TYR A 184 -1.04 16.20 5.43
C TYR A 184 -1.49 16.76 4.10
N TRP A 185 -0.65 16.63 3.06
CA TRP A 185 -1.02 16.98 1.68
C TRP A 185 -0.27 16.11 0.66
N LEU A 186 -0.80 16.08 -0.55
CA LEU A 186 -0.16 15.43 -1.70
C LEU A 186 0.53 16.49 -2.58
N ALA A 187 1.70 16.17 -3.11
CA ALA A 187 2.43 17.01 -4.05
C ALA A 187 3.33 16.17 -4.95
N ALA A 188 3.77 16.73 -6.07
CA ALA A 188 4.62 16.04 -7.05
C ALA A 188 6.01 15.63 -6.51
N ASN A 189 6.45 16.25 -5.41
CA ASN A 189 7.73 15.93 -4.76
C ASN A 189 7.66 14.60 -4.02
N VAL A 190 8.47 13.61 -4.42
CA VAL A 190 8.55 12.25 -3.87
C VAL A 190 9.73 12.05 -2.89
N ASP A 191 10.19 13.11 -2.25
CA ASP A 191 11.43 13.07 -1.45
C ASP A 191 11.35 12.19 -0.20
N VAL A 192 10.22 12.09 0.48
CA VAL A 192 10.13 11.37 1.76
C VAL A 192 9.26 10.13 1.63
N ASN A 193 7.95 10.29 1.67
CA ASN A 193 6.99 9.23 1.44
C ASN A 193 6.35 9.44 0.07
N TYR A 194 6.19 8.38 -0.70
CA TYR A 194 5.62 8.48 -2.03
C TYR A 194 4.68 7.32 -2.36
N MET A 195 3.80 7.57 -3.31
CA MET A 195 2.84 6.61 -3.83
C MET A 195 2.96 6.54 -5.36
N LEU A 196 2.82 5.34 -5.90
CA LEU A 196 2.82 5.08 -7.33
C LEU A 196 1.49 4.45 -7.74
N SER A 197 0.88 4.97 -8.81
CA SER A 197 -0.22 4.33 -9.52
C SER A 197 0.31 3.63 -10.75
N THR A 198 -0.09 2.38 -10.94
CA THR A 198 0.32 1.54 -12.06
C THR A 198 -0.86 0.79 -12.62
N ARG A 199 -0.76 0.32 -13.86
CA ARG A 199 -1.77 -0.53 -14.48
C ARG A 199 -1.16 -1.73 -15.17
N LYS A 200 -1.89 -2.84 -15.19
CA LYS A 200 -1.58 -3.99 -16.03
C LYS A 200 -2.07 -3.73 -17.46
N PRO A 201 -1.25 -3.94 -18.49
CA PRO A 201 -1.70 -3.82 -19.88
C PRO A 201 -2.97 -4.64 -20.15
N GLN A 202 -3.86 -4.13 -21.01
CA GLN A 202 -4.91 -4.94 -21.62
C GLN A 202 -4.24 -5.78 -22.72
N GLN A 203 -4.27 -7.09 -22.59
CA GLN A 203 -3.86 -8.00 -23.67
C GLN A 203 -4.97 -8.13 -24.69
#